data_f585ba513a7b7c77376c91b57801ac94
#
_entry.id   f585ba513a7b7c77376c91b57801ac94
#
_cell.length_a   1.000
_cell.length_b   1.000
_cell.length_c   1.000
_cell.angle_alpha   90.00
_cell.angle_beta   90.00
_cell.angle_gamma   90.00
#
_symmetry.space_group_name_H-M   'P 1'
#
loop_
_entity.id
_entity.type
_entity.pdbx_description
1 polymer ?
#
loop_
_entity_poly.entity_id
_entity_poly.type
_entity_poly.pdbx_seq_one_letter_code
_entity_poly.pdbx_strand_id
1 'polypeptide(L)'
;DNSADIADFRTKSYAYSIATPVRDAAGNISDLSYSRYGNDTEMSFASGLQAQVMRTYIWGKVNYERDFGKHHLDVAGIYSQGRRKYLGANGTNAFRDYMAHLSYNYDNRYLADVVCSYSGSLKMPVGDKYRVYPAVSVAWIASNEEFMHRFSVLDYLKLRASFGVTGNDSRLFYDMDKQFNGPGQEYIFVGTTSTGGLAQGGFPSKGIEPEKEYKANFGVEVGIWKGLSMQVDAFYNRRKNIRQYAGGVYSSVVGRDVGSLFTGEVKNYGGEITLGWQQQLDKFSYFIKGNFSYAKNEIVNINEEYHPYKYMYATGNS
;
A
#
# COMPACT_ATOMS: atom_id res chain seq x y z
N ASP A 1 15.34 -14.54 11.63
CA ASP A 1 15.68 -15.09 10.32
C ASP A 1 16.81 -14.33 9.67
N ASN A 2 17.74 -15.07 9.07
CA ASN A 2 18.77 -14.54 8.21
C ASN A 2 18.56 -15.13 6.82
N SER A 3 18.52 -14.28 5.81
CA SER A 3 18.44 -14.71 4.42
C SER A 3 19.52 -14.02 3.58
N ALA A 4 19.99 -14.70 2.56
CA ALA A 4 20.93 -14.18 1.60
C ALA A 4 20.34 -14.39 0.20
N ASP A 5 20.31 -13.34 -0.60
CA ASP A 5 19.88 -13.42 -1.98
C ASP A 5 21.12 -13.54 -2.87
N ILE A 6 21.15 -14.60 -3.65
CA ILE A 6 22.19 -14.82 -4.67
C ILE A 6 21.57 -14.48 -6.02
N ALA A 7 22.18 -13.58 -6.75
CA ALA A 7 21.76 -13.25 -8.10
C ALA A 7 22.73 -13.83 -9.12
N ASP A 8 22.19 -14.52 -10.10
CA ASP A 8 22.91 -15.01 -11.25
C ASP A 8 22.67 -14.07 -12.43
N PHE A 9 23.73 -13.51 -12.95
CA PHE A 9 23.68 -12.64 -14.12
C PHE A 9 24.22 -13.39 -15.34
N ARG A 10 23.48 -13.31 -16.44
CA ARG A 10 23.87 -13.85 -17.73
C ARG A 10 23.94 -12.69 -18.70
N THR A 11 25.11 -12.44 -19.25
CA THR A 11 25.32 -11.36 -20.22
C THR A 11 25.91 -11.90 -21.51
N LYS A 12 25.33 -11.46 -22.61
CA LYS A 12 25.87 -11.70 -23.96
C LYS A 12 25.64 -10.45 -24.79
N SER A 13 26.66 -9.99 -25.47
CA SER A 13 26.57 -8.89 -26.41
C SER A 13 26.60 -9.42 -27.82
N TYR A 14 25.81 -8.79 -28.69
CA TYR A 14 25.76 -9.09 -30.11
C TYR A 14 26.23 -7.88 -30.90
N ALA A 15 27.04 -8.13 -31.92
CA ALA A 15 27.34 -7.12 -32.91
C ALA A 15 26.09 -6.87 -33.76
N TYR A 16 25.89 -5.65 -34.16
CA TYR A 16 24.80 -5.28 -35.10
C TYR A 16 25.38 -4.49 -36.27
N SER A 17 24.70 -4.51 -37.39
CA SER A 17 25.09 -3.74 -38.57
C SER A 17 24.03 -2.68 -38.85
N ILE A 18 24.49 -1.46 -39.12
CA ILE A 18 23.65 -0.37 -39.61
C ILE A 18 23.78 -0.32 -41.10
N ALA A 19 22.64 -0.44 -41.79
CA ALA A 19 22.53 -0.25 -43.24
C ALA A 19 22.39 1.24 -43.56
N THR A 20 23.34 1.79 -44.31
CA THR A 20 23.28 3.18 -44.79
C THR A 20 23.01 3.15 -46.29
N PRO A 21 21.97 3.83 -46.78
CA PRO A 21 21.66 3.84 -48.20
C PRO A 21 22.72 4.60 -48.99
N VAL A 22 23.27 3.94 -50.00
CA VAL A 22 24.12 4.57 -51.04
C VAL A 22 23.22 5.06 -52.15
N ARG A 23 23.33 6.34 -52.48
CA ARG A 23 22.49 6.96 -53.52
C ARG A 23 23.28 7.21 -54.76
N ASP A 24 22.61 7.01 -55.90
CA ASP A 24 23.15 7.37 -57.24
C ASP A 24 23.13 8.90 -57.47
N ALA A 25 23.65 9.34 -58.60
CA ALA A 25 23.69 10.75 -58.97
C ALA A 25 22.28 11.37 -59.14
N ALA A 26 21.24 10.55 -59.30
CA ALA A 26 19.84 10.95 -59.39
C ALA A 26 19.15 10.95 -58.03
N GLY A 27 19.83 10.55 -56.93
CA GLY A 27 19.31 10.52 -55.59
C GLY A 27 18.56 9.23 -55.23
N ASN A 28 18.48 8.25 -56.15
CA ASN A 28 17.86 6.96 -55.88
C ASN A 28 18.81 6.07 -55.04
N ILE A 29 18.26 5.19 -54.21
CA ILE A 29 19.06 4.20 -53.46
C ILE A 29 19.55 3.17 -54.49
N SER A 30 20.87 3.10 -54.68
CA SER A 30 21.51 2.16 -55.58
C SER A 30 22.07 0.94 -54.87
N ASP A 31 22.42 1.08 -53.59
CA ASP A 31 22.99 0.01 -52.77
C ASP A 31 22.84 0.30 -51.27
N LEU A 32 23.13 -0.67 -50.42
CA LEU A 32 23.23 -0.53 -48.96
C LEU A 32 24.63 -0.83 -48.47
N SER A 33 25.26 0.15 -47.87
CA SER A 33 26.51 -0.03 -47.17
C SER A 33 26.26 -0.45 -45.73
N TYR A 34 26.91 -1.52 -45.27
CA TYR A 34 26.76 -2.07 -43.93
C TYR A 34 27.95 -1.73 -43.05
N SER A 35 27.75 -0.98 -42.00
CA SER A 35 28.75 -0.72 -40.98
C SER A 35 28.46 -1.56 -39.76
N ARG A 36 29.40 -2.45 -39.40
CA ARG A 36 29.26 -3.32 -38.22
C ARG A 36 29.74 -2.60 -36.96
N TYR A 37 28.91 -2.67 -35.89
CA TYR A 37 29.18 -2.09 -34.59
C TYR A 37 29.14 -3.15 -33.52
N GLY A 38 30.04 -3.03 -32.53
CA GLY A 38 30.13 -3.96 -31.41
C GLY A 38 30.84 -5.28 -31.79
N ASN A 39 30.93 -6.15 -30.84
CA ASN A 39 31.48 -7.49 -30.99
C ASN A 39 30.49 -8.52 -30.41
N ASP A 40 30.43 -9.68 -31.05
CA ASP A 40 29.79 -10.83 -30.44
C ASP A 40 30.68 -11.32 -29.30
N THR A 41 30.07 -11.48 -28.13
CA THR A 41 30.75 -12.08 -27.00
C THR A 41 30.16 -13.44 -26.67
N GLU A 42 30.93 -14.33 -26.10
CA GLU A 42 30.39 -15.54 -25.50
C GLU A 42 29.52 -15.20 -24.30
N MET A 43 28.58 -16.07 -23.98
CA MET A 43 27.74 -15.88 -22.80
C MET A 43 28.59 -15.95 -21.55
N SER A 44 28.65 -14.88 -20.80
CA SER A 44 29.32 -14.83 -19.51
C SER A 44 28.33 -15.02 -18.38
N PHE A 45 28.77 -15.71 -17.35
CA PHE A 45 27.97 -15.94 -16.12
C PHE A 45 28.72 -15.29 -14.96
N ALA A 46 27.99 -14.53 -14.17
CA ALA A 46 28.48 -14.03 -12.90
C ALA A 46 27.43 -14.31 -11.84
N SER A 47 27.85 -14.94 -10.76
CA SER A 47 27.01 -15.11 -9.56
C SER A 47 27.64 -14.38 -8.38
N GLY A 48 26.84 -13.79 -7.56
CA GLY A 48 27.31 -13.06 -6.39
C GLY A 48 26.24 -12.89 -5.33
N LEU A 49 26.69 -12.75 -4.10
CA LEU A 49 25.81 -12.40 -2.99
C LEU A 49 25.27 -10.98 -3.23
N GLN A 50 23.97 -10.87 -3.50
CA GLN A 50 23.33 -9.59 -3.81
C GLN A 50 22.85 -8.87 -2.54
N ALA A 51 22.27 -9.61 -1.61
CA ALA A 51 21.82 -9.06 -0.35
C ALA A 51 21.84 -10.11 0.76
N GLN A 52 22.23 -9.68 1.95
CA GLN A 52 22.08 -10.45 3.16
C GLN A 52 21.13 -9.69 4.08
N VAL A 53 20.04 -10.33 4.52
CA VAL A 53 18.99 -9.71 5.31
C VAL A 53 18.88 -10.38 6.65
N MET A 54 18.99 -9.60 7.71
CA MET A 54 18.71 -10.03 9.08
C MET A 54 17.33 -9.51 9.47
N ARG A 55 16.43 -10.41 9.92
CA ARG A 55 15.11 -10.08 10.44
C ARG A 55 14.99 -10.57 11.87
N THR A 56 14.53 -9.70 12.75
CA THR A 56 14.18 -10.03 14.13
C THR A 56 12.74 -9.60 14.35
N TYR A 57 11.91 -10.49 14.88
CA TYR A 57 10.53 -10.23 15.22
C TYR A 57 10.21 -10.80 16.59
N ILE A 58 9.63 -9.98 17.46
CA ILE A 58 9.21 -10.34 18.80
C ILE A 58 7.78 -9.85 18.99
N TRP A 59 6.93 -10.70 19.55
CA TRP A 59 5.57 -10.31 19.87
C TRP A 59 5.11 -11.03 21.14
N GLY A 60 4.15 -10.43 21.80
CA GLY A 60 3.48 -11.01 22.96
C GLY A 60 2.01 -10.58 22.99
N LYS A 61 1.14 -11.46 23.43
CA LYS A 61 -0.30 -11.22 23.60
C LYS A 61 -0.74 -11.62 25.00
N VAL A 62 -1.55 -10.78 25.62
CA VAL A 62 -2.31 -11.08 26.84
C VAL A 62 -3.78 -10.99 26.49
N ASN A 63 -4.55 -12.01 26.86
CA ASN A 63 -5.99 -12.09 26.60
C ASN A 63 -6.74 -12.29 27.91
N TYR A 64 -7.86 -11.60 28.05
CA TYR A 64 -8.81 -11.79 29.13
C TYR A 64 -10.19 -11.93 28.55
N GLU A 65 -10.83 -13.06 28.81
CA GLU A 65 -12.18 -13.39 28.32
C GLU A 65 -13.06 -13.77 29.51
N ARG A 66 -14.26 -13.25 29.55
CA ARG A 66 -15.21 -13.54 30.64
C ARG A 66 -16.67 -13.36 30.24
N ASP A 67 -17.49 -14.31 30.69
CA ASP A 67 -18.94 -14.25 30.62
C ASP A 67 -19.53 -13.77 31.95
N PHE A 68 -20.49 -12.82 31.85
CA PHE A 68 -21.25 -12.28 33.00
C PHE A 68 -22.75 -12.36 32.67
N GLY A 69 -23.33 -13.54 32.80
CA GLY A 69 -24.69 -13.78 32.38
C GLY A 69 -24.90 -13.59 30.89
N LYS A 70 -25.56 -12.50 30.49
CA LYS A 70 -25.78 -12.17 29.07
C LYS A 70 -24.67 -11.35 28.43
N HIS A 71 -23.65 -10.99 29.18
CA HIS A 71 -22.52 -10.18 28.72
C HIS A 71 -21.33 -11.06 28.48
N HIS A 72 -20.75 -10.97 27.31
CA HIS A 72 -19.47 -11.58 26.93
C HIS A 72 -18.45 -10.49 26.64
N LEU A 73 -17.31 -10.52 27.29
CA LEU A 73 -16.24 -9.55 27.17
C LEU A 73 -14.93 -10.27 26.81
N ASP A 74 -14.28 -9.85 25.74
CA ASP A 74 -12.92 -10.25 25.37
C ASP A 74 -12.06 -9.00 25.25
N VAL A 75 -10.94 -8.99 25.97
CA VAL A 75 -9.94 -7.91 25.97
C VAL A 75 -8.58 -8.49 25.65
N ALA A 76 -7.91 -7.94 24.66
CA ALA A 76 -6.55 -8.34 24.32
C ALA A 76 -5.60 -7.15 24.29
N GLY A 77 -4.42 -7.33 24.89
CA GLY A 77 -3.26 -6.46 24.72
C GLY A 77 -2.19 -7.16 23.91
N ILE A 78 -1.68 -6.51 22.88
CA ILE A 78 -0.69 -7.07 21.96
C ILE A 78 0.49 -6.09 21.88
N TYR A 79 1.68 -6.61 22.03
CA TYR A 79 2.93 -5.93 21.75
C TYR A 79 3.64 -6.62 20.61
N SER A 80 4.13 -5.86 19.63
CA SER A 80 5.02 -6.40 18.60
C SER A 80 6.12 -5.42 18.24
N GLN A 81 7.28 -5.96 17.91
CA GLN A 81 8.36 -5.19 17.30
C GLN A 81 9.07 -6.03 16.24
N GLY A 82 9.48 -5.36 15.17
CA GLY A 82 10.25 -5.98 14.11
C GLY A 82 11.41 -5.10 13.70
N ARG A 83 12.51 -5.75 13.29
CA ARG A 83 13.67 -5.09 12.72
C ARG A 83 14.14 -5.85 11.49
N ARG A 84 14.40 -5.12 10.42
CA ARG A 84 14.99 -5.65 9.19
C ARG A 84 16.23 -4.83 8.84
N LYS A 85 17.37 -5.47 8.79
CA LYS A 85 18.65 -4.87 8.43
C LYS A 85 19.21 -5.57 7.20
N TYR A 86 19.57 -4.79 6.20
CA TYR A 86 20.34 -5.26 5.06
C TYR A 86 21.82 -5.09 5.36
N LEU A 87 22.63 -6.14 5.17
CA LEU A 87 24.07 -6.06 5.37
C LEU A 87 24.66 -5.16 4.27
N GLY A 88 25.53 -4.24 4.68
CA GLY A 88 26.13 -3.27 3.77
C GLY A 88 25.25 -2.03 3.48
N ALA A 89 23.98 -1.99 3.94
CA ALA A 89 23.13 -0.82 3.82
C ALA A 89 23.10 -0.02 5.12
N ASN A 90 23.08 1.31 5.00
CA ASN A 90 23.01 2.22 6.15
C ASN A 90 21.60 2.28 6.78
N GLY A 91 20.57 1.83 6.05
CA GLY A 91 19.19 1.87 6.52
C GLY A 91 18.78 0.62 7.29
N THR A 92 18.10 0.82 8.39
CA THR A 92 17.45 -0.24 9.16
C THR A 92 15.96 0.05 9.25
N ASN A 93 15.12 -0.83 8.71
CA ASN A 93 13.69 -0.76 8.92
C ASN A 93 13.34 -1.39 10.26
N ALA A 94 12.66 -0.65 11.12
CA ALA A 94 12.13 -1.19 12.35
C ALA A 94 10.80 -0.51 12.71
N PHE A 95 9.94 -1.28 13.32
CA PHE A 95 8.66 -0.85 13.84
C PHE A 95 8.41 -1.37 15.23
N ARG A 96 7.51 -0.73 15.96
CA ARG A 96 7.03 -1.15 17.26
C ARG A 96 5.57 -0.78 17.39
N ASP A 97 4.76 -1.76 17.76
CA ASP A 97 3.33 -1.62 17.85
C ASP A 97 2.82 -2.05 19.22
N TYR A 98 1.92 -1.26 19.76
CA TYR A 98 1.10 -1.57 20.91
C TYR A 98 -0.35 -1.56 20.45
N MET A 99 -1.07 -2.65 20.65
CA MET A 99 -2.46 -2.76 20.22
C MET A 99 -3.30 -3.19 21.43
N ALA A 100 -4.43 -2.53 21.59
CA ALA A 100 -5.52 -2.94 22.46
C ALA A 100 -6.75 -3.31 21.62
N HIS A 101 -7.36 -4.41 21.95
CA HIS A 101 -8.62 -4.88 21.36
C HIS A 101 -9.63 -5.15 22.45
N LEU A 102 -10.84 -4.66 22.27
CA LEU A 102 -11.99 -4.91 23.13
C LEU A 102 -13.12 -5.41 22.24
N SER A 103 -13.64 -6.61 22.55
CA SER A 103 -14.84 -7.16 21.94
C SER A 103 -15.89 -7.35 23.03
N TYR A 104 -17.08 -6.87 22.76
CA TYR A 104 -18.22 -6.96 23.66
C TYR A 104 -19.44 -7.48 22.93
N ASN A 105 -20.10 -8.47 23.53
CA ASN A 105 -21.36 -9.04 23.04
C ASN A 105 -22.37 -9.08 24.18
N TYR A 106 -23.55 -8.54 23.91
CA TYR A 106 -24.69 -8.59 24.81
C TYR A 106 -25.81 -9.46 24.23
N ASP A 107 -26.09 -10.59 24.90
CA ASP A 107 -27.19 -11.51 24.60
C ASP A 107 -27.24 -11.97 23.13
N ASN A 108 -26.09 -12.00 22.44
CA ASN A 108 -26.01 -12.23 21.01
C ASN A 108 -26.92 -11.31 20.16
N ARG A 109 -27.24 -10.11 20.67
CA ARG A 109 -28.05 -9.09 20.00
C ARG A 109 -27.20 -7.89 19.59
N TYR A 110 -26.39 -7.38 20.52
CA TYR A 110 -25.59 -6.19 20.34
C TYR A 110 -24.13 -6.54 20.46
N LEU A 111 -23.37 -6.27 19.40
CA LEU A 111 -21.95 -6.52 19.36
C LEU A 111 -21.20 -5.21 19.13
N ALA A 112 -20.08 -5.04 19.80
CA ALA A 112 -19.21 -3.89 19.63
C ALA A 112 -17.75 -4.34 19.72
N ASP A 113 -16.94 -3.87 18.78
CA ASP A 113 -15.49 -4.08 18.76
C ASP A 113 -14.78 -2.73 18.71
N VAL A 114 -13.75 -2.58 19.52
CA VAL A 114 -12.87 -1.42 19.52
C VAL A 114 -11.43 -1.89 19.43
N VAL A 115 -10.70 -1.38 18.47
CA VAL A 115 -9.27 -1.61 18.30
C VAL A 115 -8.55 -0.28 18.33
N CYS A 116 -7.46 -0.20 19.07
CA CYS A 116 -6.57 0.95 19.04
C CYS A 116 -5.14 0.49 18.92
N SER A 117 -4.47 0.90 17.85
CA SER A 117 -3.05 0.62 17.64
C SER A 117 -2.23 1.90 17.79
N TYR A 118 -1.16 1.83 18.58
CA TYR A 118 -0.15 2.87 18.73
C TYR A 118 1.15 2.35 18.12
N SER A 119 1.39 2.76 16.86
CA SER A 119 2.43 2.21 15.99
C SER A 119 3.55 3.20 15.74
N GLY A 120 4.78 2.75 15.93
CA GLY A 120 5.99 3.52 15.70
C GLY A 120 6.86 2.96 14.58
N SER A 121 7.43 3.85 13.76
CA SER A 121 8.32 3.50 12.65
C SER A 121 9.62 4.29 12.70
N LEU A 122 10.75 3.64 12.38
CA LEU A 122 12.04 4.33 12.23
C LEU A 122 12.10 5.24 10.98
N LYS A 123 11.18 5.08 10.04
CA LYS A 123 11.10 5.92 8.85
C LYS A 123 10.49 7.29 9.13
N MET A 124 9.99 7.51 10.36
CA MET A 124 9.42 8.77 10.82
C MET A 124 10.48 9.63 11.52
N PRO A 125 10.31 10.96 11.54
CA PRO A 125 11.25 11.87 12.18
C PRO A 125 11.49 11.58 13.66
N VAL A 126 12.70 11.91 14.12
CA VAL A 126 13.05 11.79 15.54
C VAL A 126 12.13 12.67 16.38
N GLY A 127 11.57 12.12 17.45
CA GLY A 127 10.61 12.82 18.31
C GLY A 127 9.15 12.66 17.89
N ASP A 128 8.87 12.19 16.66
CA ASP A 128 7.51 12.06 16.11
C ASP A 128 7.29 10.72 15.40
N LYS A 129 7.74 9.63 16.04
CA LYS A 129 7.77 8.28 15.44
C LYS A 129 6.46 7.53 15.49
N TYR A 130 5.56 7.92 16.39
CA TYR A 130 4.37 7.13 16.72
C TYR A 130 3.08 7.77 16.20
N ARG A 131 2.16 6.93 15.77
CA ARG A 131 0.81 7.32 15.34
C ARG A 131 -0.23 6.39 15.94
N VAL A 132 -1.42 6.93 16.16
CA VAL A 132 -2.58 6.19 16.67
C VAL A 132 -3.51 5.84 15.53
N TYR A 133 -3.96 4.58 15.50
CA TYR A 133 -4.88 4.05 14.50
C TYR A 133 -6.06 3.37 15.22
N PRO A 134 -7.14 4.11 15.45
CA PRO A 134 -8.35 3.57 16.07
C PRO A 134 -9.26 2.93 15.03
N ALA A 135 -10.01 1.90 15.45
CA ALA A 135 -11.10 1.34 14.71
C ALA A 135 -12.23 0.94 15.67
N VAL A 136 -13.46 1.10 15.23
CA VAL A 136 -14.66 0.71 15.96
C VAL A 136 -15.63 0.03 15.01
N SER A 137 -16.26 -1.03 15.47
CA SER A 137 -17.39 -1.64 14.77
C SER A 137 -18.52 -1.93 15.75
N VAL A 138 -19.74 -1.86 15.24
CA VAL A 138 -20.94 -2.22 15.95
C VAL A 138 -21.82 -3.09 15.07
N ALA A 139 -22.51 -4.05 15.68
CA ALA A 139 -23.49 -4.84 14.97
C ALA A 139 -24.71 -5.10 15.87
N TRP A 140 -25.86 -5.17 15.22
CA TRP A 140 -27.12 -5.53 15.82
C TRP A 140 -27.72 -6.72 15.09
N ILE A 141 -27.89 -7.84 15.82
CA ILE A 141 -28.56 -9.03 15.31
C ILE A 141 -30.05 -8.87 15.65
N ALA A 142 -30.75 -8.16 14.78
CA ALA A 142 -32.15 -7.81 14.98
C ALA A 142 -33.05 -9.06 15.02
N SER A 143 -32.68 -10.14 14.30
CA SER A 143 -33.42 -11.40 14.33
C SER A 143 -33.51 -12.05 15.72
N ASN A 144 -32.60 -11.68 16.65
CA ASN A 144 -32.61 -12.21 18.01
C ASN A 144 -33.52 -11.40 18.97
N GLU A 145 -34.18 -10.36 18.45
CA GLU A 145 -35.13 -9.58 19.23
C GLU A 145 -36.51 -10.24 19.28
N GLU A 146 -37.20 -10.14 20.41
CA GLU A 146 -38.51 -10.77 20.64
C GLU A 146 -39.58 -10.33 19.62
N PHE A 147 -39.56 -9.07 19.19
CA PHE A 147 -40.53 -8.56 18.21
C PHE A 147 -40.29 -9.15 16.80
N MET A 148 -39.08 -9.63 16.49
CA MET A 148 -38.74 -10.23 15.20
C MET A 148 -39.25 -11.67 15.05
N HIS A 149 -39.49 -12.38 16.15
CA HIS A 149 -40.07 -13.75 16.12
C HIS A 149 -41.45 -13.84 15.47
N ARG A 150 -42.12 -12.70 15.26
CA ARG A 150 -43.40 -12.64 14.52
C ARG A 150 -43.23 -12.81 13.01
N PHE A 151 -42.03 -12.63 12.47
CA PHE A 151 -41.78 -12.71 11.05
C PHE A 151 -41.20 -14.08 10.70
N SER A 152 -42.07 -15.05 10.44
CA SER A 152 -41.68 -16.43 10.15
C SER A 152 -40.87 -16.64 8.86
N VAL A 153 -40.82 -15.62 7.98
CA VAL A 153 -40.10 -15.64 6.72
C VAL A 153 -38.65 -15.21 6.90
N LEU A 154 -38.35 -14.41 7.92
CA LEU A 154 -37.04 -13.84 8.17
C LEU A 154 -36.29 -14.67 9.22
N ASP A 155 -35.30 -15.43 8.77
CA ASP A 155 -34.51 -16.31 9.63
C ASP A 155 -33.37 -15.57 10.34
N TYR A 156 -32.81 -14.58 9.65
CA TYR A 156 -31.66 -13.84 10.14
C TYR A 156 -31.67 -12.40 9.62
N LEU A 157 -31.41 -11.45 10.50
CA LEU A 157 -31.19 -10.05 10.16
C LEU A 157 -30.10 -9.47 11.06
N LYS A 158 -29.01 -9.02 10.43
CA LYS A 158 -27.92 -8.33 11.11
C LYS A 158 -27.59 -7.04 10.39
N LEU A 159 -27.53 -5.96 11.13
CA LEU A 159 -27.02 -4.67 10.69
C LEU A 159 -25.65 -4.46 11.30
N ARG A 160 -24.71 -3.96 10.51
CA ARG A 160 -23.35 -3.67 10.99
C ARG A 160 -22.84 -2.36 10.43
N ALA A 161 -22.07 -1.67 11.23
CA ALA A 161 -21.36 -0.46 10.82
C ALA A 161 -19.96 -0.48 11.40
N SER A 162 -18.99 -0.01 10.64
CA SER A 162 -17.63 0.12 11.13
C SER A 162 -16.97 1.39 10.60
N PHE A 163 -16.07 1.93 11.42
CA PHE A 163 -15.18 3.01 11.04
C PHE A 163 -13.80 2.73 11.60
N GLY A 164 -12.75 2.95 10.79
CA GLY A 164 -11.38 2.75 11.23
C GLY A 164 -10.39 3.59 10.47
N VAL A 165 -9.25 3.81 11.11
CA VAL A 165 -8.09 4.48 10.52
C VAL A 165 -6.96 3.47 10.43
N THR A 166 -6.37 3.32 9.25
CA THR A 166 -5.17 2.49 9.03
C THR A 166 -4.02 3.36 8.55
N GLY A 167 -2.79 2.99 8.92
CA GLY A 167 -1.58 3.66 8.49
C GLY A 167 -0.71 2.78 7.60
N ASN A 168 0.03 3.41 6.69
CA ASN A 168 1.00 2.73 5.85
C ASN A 168 2.26 3.57 5.71
N ASP A 169 3.39 3.03 6.14
CA ASP A 169 4.72 3.65 6.05
C ASP A 169 5.59 3.03 4.95
N SER A 170 5.06 2.13 4.15
CA SER A 170 5.84 1.39 3.15
C SER A 170 6.54 2.28 2.13
N ARG A 171 5.94 3.43 1.83
CA ARG A 171 6.46 4.42 0.87
C ARG A 171 7.36 5.49 1.48
N LEU A 172 7.66 5.43 2.77
CA LEU A 172 8.64 6.30 3.42
C LEU A 172 10.04 5.71 3.27
N PHE A 173 11.02 6.54 2.89
CA PHE A 173 12.38 6.12 2.57
C PHE A 173 13.44 6.98 3.26
N TYR A 174 13.27 7.29 4.55
CA TYR A 174 14.16 8.21 5.27
C TYR A 174 14.25 9.59 4.62
N ASP A 175 13.12 10.05 4.09
CA ASP A 175 13.00 11.31 3.36
C ASP A 175 13.41 12.55 4.19
N MET A 176 13.59 12.40 5.52
CA MET A 176 14.06 13.43 6.44
C MET A 176 15.58 13.61 6.44
N ASP A 177 16.32 12.65 5.92
CA ASP A 177 17.78 12.69 6.00
C ASP A 177 18.39 13.53 4.86
N LYS A 178 19.43 14.27 5.20
CA LYS A 178 20.27 14.91 4.17
C LYS A 178 21.04 13.83 3.42
N GLN A 179 20.98 13.89 2.11
CA GLN A 179 21.68 12.96 1.24
C GLN A 179 22.94 13.62 0.66
N PHE A 180 24.02 12.86 0.65
CA PHE A 180 25.25 13.23 -0.04
C PHE A 180 25.61 12.10 -1.00
N ASN A 181 25.77 12.44 -2.26
CA ASN A 181 26.07 11.49 -3.31
C ASN A 181 27.53 11.68 -3.76
N GLY A 182 28.22 10.59 -3.96
CA GLY A 182 29.56 10.60 -4.52
C GLY A 182 29.72 9.54 -5.62
N PRO A 183 30.63 9.74 -6.56
CA PRO A 183 31.37 10.96 -6.82
C PRO A 183 30.44 12.07 -7.33
N GLY A 184 30.47 13.22 -6.67
CA GLY A 184 29.72 14.40 -7.07
C GLY A 184 30.44 15.20 -8.16
N GLN A 185 30.38 16.54 -8.08
CA GLN A 185 31.07 17.39 -9.03
C GLN A 185 32.57 17.08 -9.06
N GLU A 186 33.10 16.97 -10.27
CA GLU A 186 34.52 16.83 -10.46
C GLU A 186 35.20 18.20 -10.29
N TYR A 187 36.26 18.20 -9.52
CA TYR A 187 37.10 19.37 -9.34
C TYR A 187 38.42 19.12 -10.10
N ILE A 188 38.79 20.04 -11.00
CA ILE A 188 40.06 20.03 -11.69
C ILE A 188 40.98 20.95 -10.91
N PHE A 189 41.97 20.38 -10.23
CA PHE A 189 42.95 21.16 -9.50
C PHE A 189 44.15 21.32 -10.41
N VAL A 190 44.94 21.04 -10.89
CA VAL A 190 46.07 21.33 -11.75
C VAL A 190 46.05 20.39 -12.98
N GLY A 191 45.99 20.97 -14.16
CA GLY A 191 46.04 20.19 -15.41
C GLY A 191 44.70 19.46 -15.68
N THR A 192 44.78 18.19 -16.11
CA THR A 192 43.64 17.38 -16.53
C THR A 192 43.12 16.39 -15.46
N THR A 193 43.70 16.43 -14.26
CA THR A 193 43.34 15.49 -13.20
C THR A 193 42.05 15.97 -12.52
N SER A 194 40.97 15.23 -12.71
CA SER A 194 39.71 15.46 -11.98
C SER A 194 39.70 14.65 -10.70
N THR A 195 39.23 15.25 -9.64
CA THR A 195 38.99 14.59 -8.36
C THR A 195 37.50 14.69 -8.03
N GLY A 196 36.83 13.55 -7.90
CA GLY A 196 35.45 13.50 -7.54
C GLY A 196 35.21 13.93 -6.08
N GLY A 197 34.27 14.82 -5.86
CA GLY A 197 33.85 15.27 -4.54
C GLY A 197 32.51 14.69 -4.11
N LEU A 198 32.03 15.05 -2.93
CA LEU A 198 30.67 14.80 -2.48
C LEU A 198 29.77 15.95 -2.91
N ALA A 199 28.69 15.63 -3.63
CA ALA A 199 27.63 16.58 -3.90
C ALA A 199 26.45 16.34 -2.93
N GLN A 200 25.89 17.42 -2.44
CA GLN A 200 24.63 17.32 -1.69
C GLN A 200 23.52 16.91 -2.67
N GLY A 201 22.79 15.86 -2.34
CA GLY A 201 21.60 15.40 -3.06
C GLY A 201 20.43 16.37 -2.90
N GLY A 202 19.22 15.86 -3.10
CA GLY A 202 17.99 16.62 -2.91
C GLY A 202 17.80 17.15 -1.48
N PHE A 203 16.88 18.10 -1.34
CA PHE A 203 16.52 18.61 -0.01
C PHE A 203 15.74 17.55 0.77
N PRO A 204 15.95 17.45 2.09
CA PRO A 204 15.14 16.58 2.93
C PRO A 204 13.67 17.03 2.92
N SER A 205 12.77 16.06 2.93
CA SER A 205 11.33 16.31 3.00
C SER A 205 10.95 16.86 4.37
N LYS A 206 9.95 17.75 4.38
CA LYS A 206 9.34 18.28 5.60
C LYS A 206 7.92 17.77 5.75
N GLY A 207 7.40 17.74 7.00
CA GLY A 207 6.03 17.32 7.26
C GLY A 207 5.77 15.88 6.86
N ILE A 208 6.73 14.99 7.11
CA ILE A 208 6.63 13.58 6.80
C ILE A 208 5.52 12.94 7.62
N GLU A 209 4.54 12.41 6.93
CA GLU A 209 3.41 11.69 7.51
C GLU A 209 3.24 10.34 6.80
N PRO A 210 2.90 9.26 7.52
CA PRO A 210 2.51 8.02 6.89
C PRO A 210 1.18 8.20 6.15
N GLU A 211 0.98 7.45 5.10
CA GLU A 211 -0.34 7.38 4.48
C GLU A 211 -1.36 6.95 5.52
N LYS A 212 -2.49 7.64 5.58
CA LYS A 212 -3.63 7.31 6.45
C LYS A 212 -4.85 7.03 5.59
N GLU A 213 -5.49 5.91 5.85
CA GLU A 213 -6.74 5.56 5.18
C GLU A 213 -7.87 5.50 6.22
N TYR A 214 -8.86 6.36 6.02
CA TYR A 214 -10.11 6.39 6.76
C TYR A 214 -11.09 5.49 6.02
N LYS A 215 -11.61 4.47 6.72
CA LYS A 215 -12.51 3.47 6.18
C LYS A 215 -13.82 3.50 6.91
N ALA A 216 -14.92 3.59 6.19
CA ALA A 216 -16.27 3.43 6.71
C ALA A 216 -16.97 2.33 5.91
N ASN A 217 -17.67 1.45 6.60
CA ASN A 217 -18.48 0.40 6.01
C ASN A 217 -19.82 0.30 6.74
N PHE A 218 -20.88 0.10 5.98
CA PHE A 218 -22.20 -0.26 6.47
C PHE A 218 -22.66 -1.52 5.75
N GLY A 219 -23.11 -2.52 6.51
CA GLY A 219 -23.52 -3.81 5.97
C GLY A 219 -24.86 -4.29 6.55
N VAL A 220 -25.61 -4.98 5.71
CA VAL A 220 -26.85 -5.67 6.04
C VAL A 220 -26.74 -7.12 5.62
N GLU A 221 -27.03 -8.03 6.54
CA GLU A 221 -27.05 -9.47 6.28
C GLU A 221 -28.48 -9.97 6.57
N VAL A 222 -29.06 -10.67 5.60
CA VAL A 222 -30.45 -11.17 5.66
C VAL A 222 -30.49 -12.64 5.28
N GLY A 223 -31.17 -13.44 6.09
CA GLY A 223 -31.51 -14.83 5.81
C GLY A 223 -33.02 -14.99 5.73
N ILE A 224 -33.52 -15.59 4.66
CA ILE A 224 -34.96 -15.72 4.37
C ILE A 224 -35.26 -17.14 3.90
N TRP A 225 -36.43 -17.65 4.26
CA TRP A 225 -36.94 -18.96 3.81
C TRP A 225 -36.00 -20.14 4.09
N LYS A 226 -35.19 -20.07 5.12
CA LYS A 226 -34.18 -21.09 5.49
C LYS A 226 -33.24 -21.51 4.36
N GLY A 227 -33.15 -20.72 3.30
CA GLY A 227 -32.30 -21.06 2.15
C GLY A 227 -31.68 -19.87 1.45
N LEU A 228 -32.37 -18.71 1.41
CA LEU A 228 -31.87 -17.50 0.78
C LEU A 228 -31.03 -16.70 1.78
N SER A 229 -29.80 -16.40 1.43
CA SER A 229 -28.92 -15.45 2.14
C SER A 229 -28.60 -14.27 1.24
N MET A 230 -28.68 -13.05 1.79
CA MET A 230 -28.29 -11.83 1.11
C MET A 230 -27.39 -11.01 2.03
N GLN A 231 -26.28 -10.54 1.49
CA GLN A 231 -25.39 -9.60 2.15
C GLN A 231 -25.22 -8.39 1.25
N VAL A 232 -25.42 -7.21 1.79
CA VAL A 232 -25.20 -5.94 1.10
C VAL A 232 -24.26 -5.09 1.91
N ASP A 233 -23.22 -4.58 1.27
CA ASP A 233 -22.23 -3.70 1.86
C ASP A 233 -22.12 -2.41 1.07
N ALA A 234 -22.00 -1.30 1.77
CA ALA A 234 -21.60 -0.01 1.22
C ALA A 234 -20.36 0.47 1.94
N PHE A 235 -19.38 0.93 1.17
CA PHE A 235 -18.11 1.38 1.73
C PHE A 235 -17.70 2.74 1.19
N TYR A 236 -16.97 3.47 2.02
CA TYR A 236 -16.31 4.72 1.67
C TYR A 236 -14.93 4.76 2.31
N ASN A 237 -13.89 4.89 1.49
CA ASN A 237 -12.50 4.96 1.91
C ASN A 237 -11.88 6.27 1.42
N ARG A 238 -11.10 6.92 2.27
CA ARG A 238 -10.37 8.14 1.94
C ARG A 238 -8.93 8.00 2.41
N ARG A 239 -8.01 7.95 1.45
CA ARG A 239 -6.57 7.85 1.72
C ARG A 239 -5.93 9.21 1.55
N LYS A 240 -5.18 9.63 2.58
CA LYS A 240 -4.48 10.90 2.66
C LYS A 240 -2.99 10.71 2.89
N ASN A 241 -2.25 11.80 2.78
CA ASN A 241 -0.80 11.86 2.98
C ASN A 241 -0.04 10.92 2.03
N ILE A 242 -0.55 10.71 0.82
CA ILE A 242 0.13 9.91 -0.19
C ILE A 242 1.38 10.68 -0.61
N ARG A 243 2.54 10.01 -0.52
CA ARG A 243 3.82 10.57 -0.92
C ARG A 243 3.82 10.89 -2.41
N GLN A 244 4.21 12.10 -2.74
CA GLN A 244 4.26 12.61 -4.11
C GLN A 244 5.62 13.23 -4.40
N TYR A 245 6.00 13.19 -5.67
CA TYR A 245 7.17 13.93 -6.14
C TYR A 245 6.84 15.43 -6.20
N ALA A 246 7.77 16.24 -5.72
CA ALA A 246 7.57 17.70 -5.66
C ALA A 246 8.06 18.44 -6.93
N GLY A 247 8.56 17.71 -7.94
CA GLY A 247 8.91 18.27 -9.23
C GLY A 247 7.70 18.93 -9.88
N GLY A 248 7.89 20.06 -10.51
CA GLY A 248 6.79 20.83 -11.11
C GLY A 248 6.09 21.81 -10.15
N VAL A 249 6.10 21.54 -8.84
CA VAL A 249 5.60 22.50 -7.84
C VAL A 249 6.62 23.60 -7.55
N TYR A 250 7.90 23.30 -7.70
CA TYR A 250 9.01 24.21 -7.48
C TYR A 250 9.75 24.52 -8.78
N SER A 251 10.14 25.76 -8.94
CA SER A 251 10.91 26.20 -10.11
C SER A 251 12.27 25.48 -10.20
N SER A 252 12.69 25.11 -11.40
CA SER A 252 14.02 24.54 -11.68
C SER A 252 15.19 25.44 -11.29
N VAL A 253 14.93 26.74 -11.07
CA VAL A 253 15.90 27.71 -10.55
C VAL A 253 16.46 27.30 -9.19
N VAL A 254 15.73 26.48 -8.42
CA VAL A 254 16.23 25.89 -7.16
C VAL A 254 17.50 25.05 -7.39
N GLY A 255 17.69 24.50 -8.59
CA GLY A 255 18.89 23.78 -9.01
C GLY A 255 19.13 22.45 -8.32
N ARG A 256 18.15 21.97 -7.52
CA ARG A 256 18.19 20.67 -6.80
C ARG A 256 16.80 20.11 -6.66
N ASP A 257 16.73 18.78 -6.53
CA ASP A 257 15.49 18.11 -6.20
C ASP A 257 14.94 18.59 -4.86
N VAL A 258 13.68 18.93 -4.85
CA VAL A 258 12.95 19.30 -3.65
C VAL A 258 12.35 18.02 -3.08
N GLY A 259 12.46 17.83 -1.79
CA GLY A 259 11.96 16.62 -1.14
C GLY A 259 10.51 16.28 -1.49
N SER A 260 10.07 15.09 -1.12
CA SER A 260 8.71 14.63 -1.38
C SER A 260 7.68 15.42 -0.59
N LEU A 261 6.49 15.57 -1.14
CA LEU A 261 5.31 16.11 -0.50
C LEU A 261 4.38 14.98 -0.04
N PHE A 262 3.71 15.16 1.10
CA PHE A 262 2.79 14.18 1.68
C PHE A 262 1.36 14.73 1.67
N THR A 263 0.90 15.14 0.49
CA THR A 263 -0.37 15.85 0.28
C THR A 263 -1.33 15.10 -0.65
N GLY A 264 -0.87 14.00 -1.25
CA GLY A 264 -1.70 13.21 -2.15
C GLY A 264 -2.93 12.65 -1.44
N GLU A 265 -4.05 12.66 -2.14
CA GLU A 265 -5.32 12.20 -1.61
C GLU A 265 -6.15 11.51 -2.68
N VAL A 266 -6.70 10.35 -2.33
CA VAL A 266 -7.64 9.60 -3.16
C VAL A 266 -8.83 9.15 -2.31
N LYS A 267 -9.99 9.02 -2.92
CA LYS A 267 -11.17 8.39 -2.33
C LYS A 267 -11.61 7.21 -3.16
N ASN A 268 -12.18 6.22 -2.49
CA ASN A 268 -12.75 5.03 -3.09
C ASN A 268 -14.09 4.75 -2.39
N TYR A 269 -15.13 4.53 -3.15
CA TYR A 269 -16.45 4.20 -2.62
C TYR A 269 -17.19 3.25 -3.54
N GLY A 270 -18.12 2.50 -2.97
CA GLY A 270 -18.84 1.51 -3.72
C GLY A 270 -19.80 0.70 -2.87
N GLY A 271 -20.30 -0.36 -3.49
CA GLY A 271 -21.17 -1.31 -2.84
C GLY A 271 -20.95 -2.72 -3.38
N GLU A 272 -21.27 -3.68 -2.54
CA GLU A 272 -21.18 -5.10 -2.82
C GLU A 272 -22.46 -5.80 -2.45
N ILE A 273 -22.89 -6.75 -3.27
CA ILE A 273 -24.06 -7.60 -3.01
C ILE A 273 -23.63 -9.03 -3.23
N THR A 274 -23.89 -9.86 -2.23
CA THR A 274 -23.75 -11.31 -2.31
C THR A 274 -25.11 -11.95 -2.09
N LEU A 275 -25.51 -12.83 -3.00
CA LEU A 275 -26.73 -13.63 -2.90
C LEU A 275 -26.34 -15.09 -2.86
N GLY A 276 -26.92 -15.82 -1.94
CA GLY A 276 -26.74 -17.26 -1.81
C GLY A 276 -28.08 -17.95 -1.68
N TRP A 277 -28.26 -19.07 -2.35
CA TRP A 277 -29.38 -19.96 -2.16
C TRP A 277 -28.85 -21.36 -1.85
N GLN A 278 -29.34 -21.94 -0.77
CA GLN A 278 -29.02 -23.28 -0.35
C GLN A 278 -30.31 -24.04 -0.04
N GLN A 279 -30.43 -25.26 -0.55
CA GLN A 279 -31.58 -26.11 -0.23
C GLN A 279 -31.16 -27.56 -0.12
N GLN A 280 -31.79 -28.27 0.78
CA GLN A 280 -31.66 -29.69 0.94
C GLN A 280 -33.01 -30.35 0.61
N LEU A 281 -32.99 -31.28 -0.33
CA LEU A 281 -34.11 -32.10 -0.78
C LEU A 281 -33.80 -33.55 -0.48
N ASP A 282 -34.29 -34.05 0.65
CA ASP A 282 -33.99 -35.40 1.15
C ASP A 282 -32.47 -35.70 1.17
N LYS A 283 -31.98 -36.55 0.25
CA LYS A 283 -30.56 -36.90 0.14
C LYS A 283 -29.74 -35.97 -0.78
N PHE A 284 -30.39 -35.07 -1.47
CA PHE A 284 -29.74 -34.14 -2.38
C PHE A 284 -29.68 -32.75 -1.80
N SER A 285 -28.48 -32.16 -1.77
CA SER A 285 -28.27 -30.74 -1.38
C SER A 285 -27.63 -30.00 -2.51
N TYR A 286 -28.08 -28.76 -2.71
CA TYR A 286 -27.47 -27.86 -3.68
C TYR A 286 -27.35 -26.45 -3.13
N PHE A 287 -26.37 -25.72 -3.64
CA PHE A 287 -26.21 -24.30 -3.37
C PHE A 287 -25.86 -23.53 -4.65
N ILE A 288 -26.31 -22.28 -4.71
CA ILE A 288 -25.96 -21.32 -5.76
C ILE A 288 -25.53 -20.04 -5.05
N LYS A 289 -24.41 -19.48 -5.44
CA LYS A 289 -23.91 -18.23 -4.87
C LYS A 289 -23.45 -17.30 -6.00
N GLY A 290 -23.89 -16.05 -5.94
CA GLY A 290 -23.46 -14.98 -6.83
C GLY A 290 -23.03 -13.75 -6.04
N ASN A 291 -22.06 -13.02 -6.55
CA ASN A 291 -21.65 -11.75 -5.99
C ASN A 291 -21.50 -10.70 -7.10
N PHE A 292 -21.83 -9.47 -6.76
CA PHE A 292 -21.62 -8.30 -7.61
C PHE A 292 -20.98 -7.22 -6.77
N SER A 293 -19.95 -6.56 -7.32
CA SER A 293 -19.33 -5.40 -6.68
C SER A 293 -19.20 -4.24 -7.67
N TYR A 294 -19.40 -3.05 -7.17
CA TYR A 294 -19.15 -1.80 -7.88
C TYR A 294 -18.29 -0.91 -7.02
N ALA A 295 -17.17 -0.45 -7.56
CA ALA A 295 -16.28 0.48 -6.88
C ALA A 295 -15.85 1.59 -7.83
N LYS A 296 -15.78 2.81 -7.30
CA LYS A 296 -15.28 3.98 -8.00
C LYS A 296 -14.15 4.62 -7.21
N ASN A 297 -13.03 4.84 -7.88
CA ASN A 297 -11.91 5.64 -7.37
C ASN A 297 -12.04 7.09 -7.86
N GLU A 298 -11.48 8.01 -7.11
CA GLU A 298 -11.34 9.40 -7.54
C GLU A 298 -10.09 10.01 -6.91
N ILE A 299 -9.26 10.62 -7.74
CA ILE A 299 -8.08 11.36 -7.32
C ILE A 299 -8.57 12.72 -6.81
N VAL A 300 -8.34 13.00 -5.52
CA VAL A 300 -8.76 14.27 -4.89
C VAL A 300 -7.65 15.30 -4.98
N ASN A 301 -6.40 14.89 -4.81
CA ASN A 301 -5.24 15.76 -4.89
C ASN A 301 -3.97 15.00 -5.26
N ILE A 302 -3.24 15.48 -6.27
CA ILE A 302 -1.92 14.95 -6.67
C ILE A 302 -0.89 16.05 -6.96
N ASN A 303 -1.10 17.30 -6.50
CA ASN A 303 -0.22 18.44 -6.75
C ASN A 303 0.13 18.62 -8.24
N GLU A 304 -0.88 18.64 -9.10
CA GLU A 304 -0.71 18.82 -10.54
C GLU A 304 -0.24 20.23 -10.88
N GLU A 305 0.58 20.32 -11.92
CA GLU A 305 0.90 21.58 -12.57
C GLU A 305 -0.34 22.15 -13.27
N TYR A 306 -0.27 23.44 -13.58
CA TYR A 306 -1.32 24.08 -14.36
C TYR A 306 -1.44 23.45 -15.77
N HIS A 307 -2.62 23.05 -16.13
CA HIS A 307 -2.95 22.58 -17.47
C HIS A 307 -4.00 23.50 -18.12
N PRO A 308 -3.84 23.84 -19.42
CA PRO A 308 -4.76 24.74 -20.09
C PRO A 308 -6.17 24.14 -20.30
N TYR A 309 -6.30 22.81 -20.26
CA TYR A 309 -7.56 22.13 -20.52
C TYR A 309 -7.92 21.16 -19.38
N LYS A 310 -9.20 21.10 -19.03
CA LYS A 310 -9.71 20.26 -17.92
C LYS A 310 -9.43 18.76 -18.10
N TYR A 311 -9.48 18.25 -19.34
CA TYR A 311 -9.24 16.83 -19.61
C TYR A 311 -7.78 16.39 -19.35
N MET A 312 -6.85 17.34 -19.22
CA MET A 312 -5.45 17.06 -18.91
C MET A 312 -5.20 16.84 -17.43
N TYR A 313 -6.14 17.21 -16.55
CA TYR A 313 -6.02 16.98 -15.13
C TYR A 313 -6.38 15.53 -14.78
N ALA A 314 -5.55 14.89 -13.96
CA ALA A 314 -5.88 13.61 -13.35
C ALA A 314 -6.77 13.81 -12.10
N THR A 315 -6.67 14.95 -11.42
CA THR A 315 -7.55 15.30 -10.29
C THR A 315 -9.01 15.32 -10.74
N GLY A 316 -9.87 14.64 -10.00
CA GLY A 316 -11.28 14.44 -10.31
C GLY A 316 -11.58 13.21 -11.18
N ASN A 317 -10.55 12.55 -11.71
CA ASN A 317 -10.67 11.30 -12.47
C ASN A 317 -10.30 10.08 -11.62
N SER A 318 -10.52 8.86 -12.15
CA SER A 318 -10.22 7.58 -11.50
C SER A 318 -8.92 6.98 -12.00
#